data_6532b302ca7bd07b3d324835b3db2231
#
_entry.id   6532b302ca7bd07b3d324835b3db2231
#
_cell.length_a   1.000
_cell.length_b   1.000
_cell.length_c   1.000
_cell.angle_alpha   90.00
_cell.angle_beta   90.00
_cell.angle_gamma   90.00
#
_symmetry.space_group_name_H-M   'P 1'
#
loop_
_entity.id
_entity.type
_entity.pdbx_description
1 polymer ?
#
loop_
_entity_poly.entity_id
_entity_poly.type
_entity_poly.pdbx_seq_one_letter_code
_entity_poly.pdbx_strand_id
1 'polypeptide(L)'
;MRVFASLRPPPAVLDHLQHALDGVAPVPLDAGPPPLRWVPPEQRHVTLAFYGEVPDGAVDDLTAALAEVATATPAMDVQLAGAGVFSGATLWMGVRAVDDERALTRLMAAAEEAGAGISRMEPRDRRRAHLTVARLSARQQRDRADQRRRARRGRHLPPSPAVDLPAIGHALSVYRGPIWRATEVELVASHLGAGRSGGPLHEVLARRPLG
;
A
#
# COMPACT_ATOMS: atom_id res chain seq x y z
N MET A 1 10.26 9.34 14.63
CA MET A 1 10.23 8.99 13.16
C MET A 1 8.95 8.27 12.80
N ARG A 2 8.50 8.34 11.53
CA ARG A 2 7.29 7.58 11.08
C ARG A 2 7.65 6.15 10.79
N VAL A 3 6.91 5.20 11.39
CA VAL A 3 7.24 3.77 11.33
C VAL A 3 6.02 2.93 10.98
N PHE A 4 6.23 1.85 10.23
CA PHE A 4 5.21 0.85 9.91
C PHE A 4 5.79 -0.56 9.82
N ALA A 5 4.97 -1.58 10.06
CA ALA A 5 5.29 -2.98 9.79
C ALA A 5 4.76 -3.40 8.42
N SER A 6 5.50 -4.23 7.70
CA SER A 6 5.12 -4.66 6.35
C SER A 6 5.60 -6.06 5.97
N LEU A 7 4.94 -6.62 4.94
CA LEU A 7 5.48 -7.72 4.14
C LEU A 7 5.95 -7.17 2.79
N ARG A 8 7.08 -7.66 2.31
CA ARG A 8 7.62 -7.30 1.00
C ARG A 8 7.48 -8.47 0.03
N PRO A 9 6.75 -8.29 -1.09
CA PRO A 9 6.75 -9.29 -2.15
C PRO A 9 8.15 -9.40 -2.79
N PRO A 10 8.58 -10.62 -3.18
CA PRO A 10 9.85 -10.81 -3.85
C PRO A 10 9.88 -10.16 -5.25
N PRO A 11 11.06 -9.87 -5.83
CA PRO A 11 11.20 -9.21 -7.12
C PRO A 11 10.37 -9.86 -8.23
N ALA A 12 10.39 -11.20 -8.35
CA ALA A 12 9.64 -11.92 -9.38
C ALA A 12 8.11 -11.66 -9.34
N VAL A 13 7.54 -11.48 -8.15
CA VAL A 13 6.12 -11.12 -7.98
C VAL A 13 5.87 -9.67 -8.39
N LEU A 14 6.80 -8.77 -8.06
CA LEU A 14 6.71 -7.36 -8.43
C LEU A 14 6.89 -7.15 -9.94
N ASP A 15 7.76 -7.92 -10.58
CA ASP A 15 7.98 -7.90 -12.03
C ASP A 15 6.74 -8.42 -12.77
N HIS A 16 6.15 -9.53 -12.32
CA HIS A 16 4.90 -10.03 -12.87
C HIS A 16 3.76 -9.01 -12.73
N LEU A 17 3.67 -8.35 -11.58
CA LEU A 17 2.71 -7.26 -11.37
C LEU A 17 3.00 -6.09 -12.32
N GLN A 18 4.27 -5.72 -12.52
CA GLN A 18 4.64 -4.60 -13.39
C GLN A 18 4.15 -4.82 -14.83
N HIS A 19 4.33 -6.03 -15.38
CA HIS A 19 3.80 -6.36 -16.72
C HIS A 19 2.28 -6.16 -16.82
N ALA A 20 1.53 -6.55 -15.78
CA ALA A 20 0.08 -6.33 -15.76
C ALA A 20 -0.29 -4.84 -15.67
N LEU A 21 0.47 -4.06 -14.89
CA LEU A 21 0.26 -2.61 -14.77
C LEU A 21 0.58 -1.88 -16.08
N ASP A 22 1.62 -2.29 -16.79
CA ASP A 22 2.01 -1.72 -18.08
C ASP A 22 0.92 -1.91 -19.14
N GLY A 23 0.21 -3.05 -19.10
CA GLY A 23 -0.92 -3.35 -19.99
C GLY A 23 -2.17 -2.48 -19.76
N VAL A 24 -2.30 -1.84 -18.60
CA VAL A 24 -3.44 -0.98 -18.25
C VAL A 24 -3.05 0.48 -18.00
N ALA A 25 -1.75 0.78 -18.10
CA ALA A 25 -1.26 2.15 -17.90
C ALA A 25 -1.85 3.10 -18.95
N PRO A 26 -2.38 4.27 -18.54
CA PRO A 26 -2.88 5.24 -19.48
C PRO A 26 -1.74 5.73 -20.40
N VAL A 27 -1.98 5.70 -21.70
CA VAL A 27 -1.06 6.33 -22.67
C VAL A 27 -1.13 7.84 -22.46
N PRO A 28 0.00 8.54 -22.27
CA PRO A 28 0.00 9.99 -22.20
C PRO A 28 -0.53 10.58 -23.52
N LEU A 29 -1.60 11.35 -23.47
CA LEU A 29 -2.18 12.01 -24.63
C LEU A 29 -1.47 13.35 -24.93
N ASP A 30 -0.79 13.92 -23.93
CA ASP A 30 -0.14 15.23 -24.01
C ASP A 30 1.23 15.21 -23.29
N ALA A 31 2.08 16.20 -23.60
CA ALA A 31 3.39 16.41 -22.97
C ALA A 31 3.31 16.92 -21.51
N GLY A 32 2.13 16.85 -20.88
CA GLY A 32 1.92 17.30 -19.51
C GLY A 32 2.39 16.28 -18.44
N PRO A 33 2.45 16.70 -17.17
CA PRO A 33 2.82 15.80 -16.09
C PRO A 33 1.82 14.64 -15.98
N PRO A 34 2.31 13.40 -15.70
CA PRO A 34 1.45 12.22 -15.70
C PRO A 34 0.32 12.35 -14.67
N PRO A 35 -0.89 11.94 -15.04
CA PRO A 35 -2.06 12.01 -14.15
C PRO A 35 -1.97 11.05 -12.97
N LEU A 36 -1.21 9.96 -13.13
CA LEU A 36 -0.92 8.97 -12.10
C LEU A 36 0.54 9.05 -11.67
N ARG A 37 0.75 8.93 -10.37
CA ARG A 37 2.06 8.69 -9.78
C ARG A 37 2.12 7.22 -9.38
N TRP A 38 2.85 6.45 -10.16
CA TRP A 38 3.10 5.04 -9.86
C TRP A 38 4.03 4.91 -8.64
N VAL A 39 3.74 3.93 -7.81
CA VAL A 39 4.62 3.54 -6.70
C VAL A 39 5.74 2.70 -7.30
N PRO A 40 7.01 3.12 -7.17
CA PRO A 40 8.12 2.35 -7.72
C PRO A 40 8.23 0.99 -7.04
N PRO A 41 8.72 -0.06 -7.74
CA PRO A 41 8.73 -1.44 -7.23
C PRO A 41 9.40 -1.57 -5.85
N GLU A 42 10.49 -0.85 -5.62
CA GLU A 42 11.24 -0.85 -4.36
C GLU A 42 10.46 -0.28 -3.16
N GLN A 43 9.38 0.44 -3.41
CA GLN A 43 8.50 1.00 -2.38
C GLN A 43 7.19 0.21 -2.23
N ARG A 44 6.96 -0.80 -3.07
CA ARG A 44 5.74 -1.62 -3.00
C ARG A 44 5.83 -2.60 -1.84
N HIS A 45 4.88 -2.53 -0.94
CA HIS A 45 4.80 -3.39 0.25
C HIS A 45 3.34 -3.59 0.66
N VAL A 46 3.10 -4.58 1.49
CA VAL A 46 1.82 -4.80 2.16
C VAL A 46 1.94 -4.28 3.58
N THR A 47 1.29 -3.17 3.90
CA THR A 47 1.32 -2.62 5.26
C THR A 47 0.51 -3.51 6.20
N LEU A 48 1.14 -4.02 7.25
CA LEU A 48 0.50 -4.78 8.33
C LEU A 48 -0.06 -3.83 9.39
N ALA A 49 0.78 -2.95 9.92
CA ALA A 49 0.42 -1.93 10.90
C ALA A 49 1.14 -0.62 10.60
N PHE A 50 0.46 0.50 10.83
CA PHE A 50 1.07 1.82 10.71
C PHE A 50 1.10 2.48 12.09
N TYR A 51 2.30 2.62 12.65
CA TYR A 51 2.50 3.11 14.02
C TYR A 51 2.54 4.65 14.12
N GLY A 52 2.60 5.34 12.97
CA GLY A 52 2.71 6.80 12.96
C GLY A 52 4.07 7.29 13.45
N GLU A 53 4.07 8.39 14.18
CA GLU A 53 5.29 8.93 14.77
C GLU A 53 5.66 8.15 16.04
N VAL A 54 6.79 7.44 15.98
CA VAL A 54 7.38 6.69 17.08
C VAL A 54 8.60 7.44 17.61
N PRO A 55 8.73 7.68 18.92
CA PRO A 55 9.94 8.23 19.51
C PRO A 55 11.15 7.32 19.24
N ASP A 56 12.32 7.89 18.99
CA ASP A 56 13.51 7.09 18.67
C ASP A 56 13.86 6.08 19.79
N GLY A 57 13.69 6.47 21.06
CA GLY A 57 13.90 5.57 22.19
C GLY A 57 12.89 4.43 22.35
N ALA A 58 11.80 4.42 21.58
CA ALA A 58 10.78 3.36 21.63
C ALA A 58 10.84 2.41 20.41
N VAL A 59 11.80 2.62 19.50
CA VAL A 59 11.95 1.77 18.29
C VAL A 59 12.42 0.37 18.66
N ASP A 60 13.29 0.24 19.64
CA ASP A 60 13.79 -1.06 20.11
C ASP A 60 12.68 -1.88 20.78
N ASP A 61 11.85 -1.25 21.60
CA ASP A 61 10.69 -1.90 22.24
C ASP A 61 9.68 -2.38 21.18
N LEU A 62 9.38 -1.53 20.17
CA LEU A 62 8.52 -1.90 19.06
C LEU A 62 9.11 -3.04 18.24
N THR A 63 10.42 -3.03 18.03
CA THR A 63 11.14 -4.09 17.32
C THR A 63 11.08 -5.42 18.06
N ALA A 64 11.21 -5.40 19.39
CA ALA A 64 11.09 -6.59 20.23
C ALA A 64 9.64 -7.13 20.21
N ALA A 65 8.65 -6.28 20.41
CA ALA A 65 7.25 -6.69 20.35
C ALA A 65 6.85 -7.27 18.97
N LEU A 66 7.35 -6.69 17.87
CA LEU A 66 7.12 -7.22 16.53
C LEU A 66 7.84 -8.56 16.30
N ALA A 67 9.00 -8.78 16.93
CA ALA A 67 9.71 -10.06 16.87
C ALA A 67 8.91 -11.20 17.54
N GLU A 68 8.24 -10.94 18.67
CA GLU A 68 7.34 -11.90 19.31
C GLU A 68 6.16 -12.27 18.40
N VAL A 69 5.53 -11.27 17.78
CA VAL A 69 4.45 -11.49 16.80
C VAL A 69 4.94 -12.34 15.62
N ALA A 70 6.11 -12.04 15.08
CA ALA A 70 6.68 -12.77 13.96
C ALA A 70 6.96 -14.23 14.32
N THR A 71 7.60 -14.47 15.46
CA THR A 71 7.91 -15.82 15.96
C THR A 71 6.64 -16.65 16.21
N ALA A 72 5.57 -16.02 16.69
CA ALA A 72 4.29 -16.69 16.95
C ALA A 72 3.44 -16.92 15.68
N THR A 73 3.84 -16.36 14.53
CA THR A 73 3.06 -16.42 13.28
C THR A 73 3.75 -17.35 12.29
N PRO A 74 3.13 -18.46 11.88
CA PRO A 74 3.71 -19.33 10.86
C PRO A 74 3.92 -18.61 9.52
N ALA A 75 5.02 -18.91 8.84
CA ALA A 75 5.23 -18.47 7.46
C ALA A 75 4.08 -18.96 6.58
N MET A 76 3.59 -18.12 5.65
CA MET A 76 2.37 -18.39 4.90
C MET A 76 2.53 -18.12 3.41
N ASP A 77 1.78 -18.86 2.60
CA ASP A 77 1.69 -18.60 1.17
C ASP A 77 0.68 -17.49 0.90
N VAL A 78 1.12 -16.47 0.17
CA VAL A 78 0.33 -15.29 -0.15
C VAL A 78 0.32 -15.02 -1.64
N GLN A 79 -0.70 -14.31 -2.10
CA GLN A 79 -0.90 -14.00 -3.51
C GLN A 79 -1.49 -12.60 -3.68
N LEU A 80 -0.99 -11.84 -4.66
CA LEU A 80 -1.67 -10.64 -5.14
C LEU A 80 -2.90 -11.07 -5.95
N ALA A 81 -4.09 -10.59 -5.57
CA ALA A 81 -5.33 -11.01 -6.19
C ALA A 81 -6.36 -9.88 -6.23
N GLY A 82 -6.80 -9.55 -7.44
CA GLY A 82 -7.74 -8.47 -7.67
C GLY A 82 -7.17 -7.08 -7.39
N ALA A 83 -7.95 -6.07 -7.67
CA ALA A 83 -7.59 -4.67 -7.46
C ALA A 83 -8.79 -3.85 -6.98
N GLY A 84 -8.51 -2.64 -6.52
CA GLY A 84 -9.54 -1.69 -6.15
C GLY A 84 -8.99 -0.28 -6.01
N VAL A 85 -9.89 0.63 -5.64
CA VAL A 85 -9.56 2.05 -5.53
C VAL A 85 -10.09 2.61 -4.21
N PHE A 86 -9.19 3.18 -3.39
CA PHE A 86 -9.59 3.91 -2.18
C PHE A 86 -9.89 5.37 -2.52
N SER A 87 -11.02 5.88 -2.02
CA SER A 87 -11.44 7.28 -2.15
C SER A 87 -11.37 7.84 -3.58
N GLY A 88 -11.37 6.95 -4.59
CA GLY A 88 -11.20 7.30 -5.99
C GLY A 88 -9.82 7.84 -6.36
N ALA A 89 -8.83 7.78 -5.48
CA ALA A 89 -7.53 8.43 -5.66
C ALA A 89 -6.31 7.50 -5.52
N THR A 90 -6.48 6.31 -4.94
CA THR A 90 -5.39 5.35 -4.70
C THR A 90 -5.76 4.00 -5.29
N LEU A 91 -5.00 3.55 -6.30
CA LEU A 91 -5.11 2.20 -6.87
C LEU A 91 -4.27 1.24 -6.03
N TRP A 92 -4.85 0.09 -5.71
CA TRP A 92 -4.22 -0.96 -4.92
C TRP A 92 -4.53 -2.35 -5.46
N MET A 93 -3.62 -3.30 -5.23
CA MET A 93 -3.81 -4.72 -5.45
C MET A 93 -4.22 -5.39 -4.14
N GLY A 94 -5.21 -6.28 -4.19
CA GLY A 94 -5.58 -7.10 -3.05
C GLY A 94 -4.47 -8.12 -2.75
N VAL A 95 -4.36 -8.49 -1.47
CA VAL A 95 -3.44 -9.53 -1.01
C VAL A 95 -4.22 -10.54 -0.19
N ARG A 96 -4.07 -11.82 -0.48
CA ARG A 96 -4.71 -12.90 0.26
C ARG A 96 -3.70 -13.95 0.69
N ALA A 97 -3.92 -14.56 1.83
CA ALA A 97 -3.27 -15.83 2.15
C ALA A 97 -3.99 -16.95 1.38
N VAL A 98 -3.24 -17.96 0.95
CA VAL A 98 -3.74 -19.00 0.05
C VAL A 98 -4.53 -20.07 0.82
N ASP A 99 -3.93 -20.58 1.89
CA ASP A 99 -4.49 -21.72 2.63
C ASP A 99 -5.43 -21.29 3.77
N ASP A 100 -5.26 -20.09 4.29
CA ASP A 100 -6.06 -19.54 5.38
C ASP A 100 -6.36 -18.07 5.14
N GLU A 101 -7.55 -17.77 4.66
CA GLU A 101 -7.99 -16.40 4.32
C GLU A 101 -7.86 -15.40 5.48
N ARG A 102 -7.85 -15.87 6.74
CA ARG A 102 -7.75 -15.03 7.92
C ARG A 102 -6.31 -14.81 8.40
N ALA A 103 -5.33 -15.57 7.89
CA ALA A 103 -3.95 -15.50 8.38
C ALA A 103 -3.37 -14.07 8.32
N LEU A 104 -3.50 -13.40 7.16
CA LEU A 104 -3.07 -12.01 7.02
C LEU A 104 -3.80 -11.04 7.95
N THR A 105 -5.10 -11.23 8.16
CA THR A 105 -5.89 -10.36 9.05
C THR A 105 -5.47 -10.56 10.51
N ARG A 106 -5.16 -11.80 10.91
CA ARG A 106 -4.62 -12.08 12.25
C ARG A 106 -3.23 -11.46 12.43
N LEU A 107 -2.34 -11.62 11.45
CA LEU A 107 -1.01 -10.99 11.49
C LEU A 107 -1.11 -9.46 11.58
N MET A 108 -2.00 -8.85 10.80
CA MET A 108 -2.24 -7.40 10.88
C MET A 108 -2.75 -6.98 12.27
N ALA A 109 -3.68 -7.76 12.86
CA ALA A 109 -4.19 -7.48 14.20
C ALA A 109 -3.08 -7.59 15.27
N ALA A 110 -2.28 -8.66 15.21
CA ALA A 110 -1.17 -8.85 16.13
C ALA A 110 -0.08 -7.77 15.98
N ALA A 111 0.24 -7.38 14.73
CA ALA A 111 1.19 -6.29 14.48
C ALA A 111 0.66 -4.93 14.99
N GLU A 112 -0.64 -4.66 14.89
CA GLU A 112 -1.25 -3.46 15.48
C GLU A 112 -1.17 -3.50 17.01
N GLU A 113 -1.46 -4.65 17.62
CA GLU A 113 -1.38 -4.84 19.09
C GLU A 113 0.05 -4.64 19.62
N ALA A 114 1.07 -5.09 18.88
CA ALA A 114 2.48 -4.87 19.21
C ALA A 114 2.84 -3.38 19.36
N GLY A 115 2.14 -2.49 18.69
CA GLY A 115 2.31 -1.03 18.83
C GLY A 115 1.47 -0.40 19.92
N ALA A 116 0.59 -1.16 20.59
CA ALA A 116 -0.26 -0.63 21.64
C ALA A 116 0.59 -0.16 22.85
N GLY A 117 0.33 1.06 23.31
CA GLY A 117 1.12 1.68 24.39
C GLY A 117 2.47 2.27 23.97
N ILE A 118 2.98 1.93 22.77
CA ILE A 118 4.25 2.46 22.22
C ILE A 118 3.99 3.65 21.30
N SER A 119 2.91 3.57 20.53
CA SER A 119 2.55 4.63 19.58
C SER A 119 1.08 4.98 19.63
N ARG A 120 0.74 6.20 19.19
CA ARG A 120 -0.67 6.61 19.02
C ARG A 120 -1.16 6.14 17.65
N MET A 121 -1.67 4.92 17.60
CA MET A 121 -2.28 4.41 16.37
C MET A 121 -3.75 4.80 16.30
N GLU A 122 -4.21 5.13 15.09
CA GLU A 122 -5.64 5.28 14.83
C GLU A 122 -6.29 3.89 14.72
N PRO A 123 -7.38 3.60 15.44
CA PRO A 123 -8.12 2.36 15.30
C PRO A 123 -8.58 2.16 13.85
N ARG A 124 -8.47 0.94 13.33
CA ARG A 124 -8.96 0.58 12.01
C ARG A 124 -10.22 -0.27 12.14
N ASP A 125 -11.33 0.20 11.59
CA ASP A 125 -12.60 -0.55 11.55
C ASP A 125 -12.49 -1.82 10.69
N ARG A 126 -11.63 -1.80 9.67
CA ARG A 126 -11.46 -2.92 8.74
C ARG A 126 -9.99 -3.09 8.35
N ARG A 127 -9.51 -4.32 8.51
CA ARG A 127 -8.18 -4.74 8.05
C ARG A 127 -8.31 -5.38 6.68
N ARG A 128 -7.74 -4.73 5.66
CA ARG A 128 -7.67 -5.25 4.30
C ARG A 128 -6.22 -5.24 3.86
N ALA A 129 -5.64 -6.42 3.71
CA ALA A 129 -4.29 -6.54 3.17
C ALA A 129 -4.29 -6.06 1.70
N HIS A 130 -3.45 -5.10 1.41
CA HIS A 130 -3.34 -4.52 0.08
C HIS A 130 -1.94 -3.96 -0.18
N LEU A 131 -1.58 -3.86 -1.46
CA LEU A 131 -0.36 -3.26 -1.94
C LEU A 131 -0.75 -2.06 -2.83
N THR A 132 -0.33 -0.86 -2.44
CA THR A 132 -0.58 0.34 -3.23
C THR A 132 0.31 0.36 -4.47
N VAL A 133 -0.27 0.59 -5.65
CA VAL A 133 0.46 0.63 -6.93
C VAL A 133 0.49 1.99 -7.59
N ALA A 134 -0.54 2.84 -7.39
CA ALA A 134 -0.55 4.19 -7.93
C ALA A 134 -1.43 5.14 -7.11
N ARG A 135 -1.17 6.42 -7.25
CA ARG A 135 -1.99 7.50 -6.67
C ARG A 135 -2.26 8.55 -7.74
N LEU A 136 -3.42 9.18 -7.71
CA LEU A 136 -3.64 10.38 -8.52
C LEU A 136 -2.60 11.45 -8.17
N SER A 137 -2.10 12.14 -9.19
CA SER A 137 -1.25 13.31 -8.98
C SER A 137 -2.00 14.40 -8.19
N ALA A 138 -1.26 15.27 -7.49
CA ALA A 138 -1.87 16.36 -6.73
C ALA A 138 -2.71 17.30 -7.62
N ARG A 139 -2.31 17.47 -8.88
CA ARG A 139 -3.09 18.22 -9.87
C ARG A 139 -4.44 17.55 -10.12
N GLN A 140 -4.44 16.26 -10.45
CA GLN A 140 -5.68 15.51 -10.72
C GLN A 140 -6.61 15.45 -9.50
N GLN A 141 -6.06 15.40 -8.29
CA GLN A 141 -6.87 15.43 -7.06
C GLN A 141 -7.57 16.79 -6.90
N ARG A 142 -6.86 17.91 -7.17
CA ARG A 142 -7.44 19.27 -7.14
C ARG A 142 -8.52 19.42 -8.22
N ASP A 143 -8.25 19.03 -9.45
CA ASP A 143 -9.20 19.11 -10.55
C ASP A 143 -10.49 18.34 -10.24
N ARG A 144 -10.37 17.13 -9.66
CA ARG A 144 -11.54 16.35 -9.22
C ARG A 144 -12.31 17.03 -8.07
N ALA A 145 -11.62 17.64 -7.12
CA ALA A 145 -12.26 18.37 -6.03
C ALA A 145 -13.05 19.58 -6.57
N ASP A 146 -12.48 20.31 -7.50
CA ASP A 146 -13.13 21.45 -8.15
C ASP A 146 -14.32 21.03 -9.02
N GLN A 147 -14.21 19.93 -9.77
CA GLN A 147 -15.33 19.36 -10.52
C GLN A 147 -16.50 18.98 -9.57
N ARG A 148 -16.22 18.31 -8.46
CA ARG A 148 -17.23 17.96 -7.46
C ARG A 148 -17.91 19.20 -6.86
N ARG A 149 -17.14 20.27 -6.56
CA ARG A 149 -17.68 21.54 -6.05
C ARG A 149 -18.58 22.21 -7.08
N ARG A 150 -18.18 22.21 -8.38
CA ARG A 150 -18.95 22.82 -9.47
C ARG A 150 -20.21 22.03 -9.80
N ALA A 151 -20.14 20.70 -9.80
CA ALA A 151 -21.30 19.83 -9.97
C ALA A 151 -22.36 20.06 -8.87
N ARG A 152 -21.94 20.22 -7.61
CA ARG A 152 -22.83 20.56 -6.49
C ARG A 152 -23.52 21.93 -6.64
N ARG A 153 -22.96 22.82 -7.46
CA ARG A 153 -23.52 24.14 -7.78
C ARG A 153 -24.30 24.15 -9.10
N GLY A 154 -24.64 22.99 -9.66
CA GLY A 154 -25.40 22.85 -10.91
C GLY A 154 -24.66 23.28 -12.17
N ARG A 155 -23.34 23.47 -12.13
CA ARG A 155 -22.52 23.81 -13.29
C ARG A 155 -21.99 22.55 -13.94
N HIS A 156 -22.53 22.21 -15.12
CA HIS A 156 -22.00 21.11 -15.94
C HIS A 156 -20.73 21.57 -16.63
N LEU A 157 -19.61 20.87 -16.39
CA LEU A 157 -18.37 21.05 -17.12
C LEU A 157 -18.11 19.80 -17.95
N PRO A 158 -17.51 19.96 -19.15
CA PRO A 158 -17.03 18.79 -19.86
C PRO A 158 -16.07 18.00 -18.94
N PRO A 159 -16.11 16.66 -18.98
CA PRO A 159 -15.17 15.85 -18.23
C PRO A 159 -13.75 16.26 -18.65
N SER A 160 -12.94 16.69 -17.69
CA SER A 160 -11.49 16.75 -17.90
C SER A 160 -11.03 15.34 -18.30
N PRO A 161 -10.03 15.17 -19.16
CA PRO A 161 -9.43 13.87 -19.45
C PRO A 161 -8.78 13.33 -18.17
N ALA A 162 -9.62 12.90 -17.25
CA ALA A 162 -9.23 12.35 -15.98
C ALA A 162 -9.00 10.86 -16.18
N VAL A 163 -7.88 10.35 -15.65
CA VAL A 163 -7.68 8.91 -15.59
C VAL A 163 -8.82 8.28 -14.82
N ASP A 164 -9.49 7.32 -15.44
CA ASP A 164 -10.54 6.53 -14.82
C ASP A 164 -9.93 5.41 -13.98
N LEU A 165 -9.51 5.75 -12.72
CA LEU A 165 -8.98 4.75 -11.80
C LEU A 165 -9.96 3.59 -11.52
N PRO A 166 -11.27 3.81 -11.35
CA PRO A 166 -12.25 2.73 -11.30
C PRO A 166 -12.17 1.77 -12.48
N ALA A 167 -12.07 2.25 -13.72
CA ALA A 167 -11.93 1.40 -14.91
C ALA A 167 -10.62 0.57 -14.86
N ILE A 168 -9.49 1.19 -14.50
CA ILE A 168 -8.22 0.49 -14.30
C ILE A 168 -8.35 -0.58 -13.20
N GLY A 169 -8.94 -0.23 -12.06
CA GLY A 169 -9.20 -1.17 -10.98
C GLY A 169 -10.10 -2.33 -11.40
N HIS A 170 -11.10 -2.07 -12.24
CA HIS A 170 -11.98 -3.10 -12.81
C HIS A 170 -11.21 -4.02 -13.76
N ALA A 171 -10.40 -3.49 -14.66
CA ALA A 171 -9.55 -4.28 -15.56
C ALA A 171 -8.61 -5.21 -14.80
N LEU A 172 -8.07 -4.75 -13.66
CA LEU A 172 -7.19 -5.53 -12.79
C LEU A 172 -7.95 -6.41 -11.77
N SER A 173 -9.28 -6.39 -11.73
CA SER A 173 -10.07 -7.16 -10.75
C SER A 173 -9.90 -8.67 -10.89
N VAL A 174 -9.60 -9.14 -12.09
CA VAL A 174 -9.36 -10.56 -12.41
C VAL A 174 -7.88 -10.96 -12.26
N TYR A 175 -7.00 -10.02 -11.95
CA TYR A 175 -5.57 -10.30 -11.81
C TYR A 175 -5.32 -11.34 -10.72
N ARG A 176 -4.41 -12.27 -11.02
CA ARG A 176 -3.87 -13.27 -10.09
C ARG A 176 -2.36 -13.35 -10.33
N GLY A 177 -1.57 -12.87 -9.37
CA GLY A 177 -0.12 -12.95 -9.42
C GLY A 177 0.41 -14.34 -9.03
N PRO A 178 1.73 -14.57 -9.14
CA PRO A 178 2.37 -15.73 -8.57
C PRO A 178 2.14 -15.81 -7.06
N ILE A 179 2.06 -17.04 -6.54
CA ILE A 179 2.10 -17.31 -5.10
C ILE A 179 3.54 -17.18 -4.63
N TRP A 180 3.74 -16.55 -3.46
CA TRP A 180 5.05 -16.51 -2.80
C TRP A 180 4.92 -16.83 -1.32
N ARG A 181 5.99 -17.36 -0.76
CA ARG A 181 6.09 -17.61 0.68
C ARG A 181 6.47 -16.33 1.40
N ALA A 182 5.59 -15.80 2.25
CA ALA A 182 5.94 -14.73 3.17
C ALA A 182 6.65 -15.34 4.37
N THR A 183 7.93 -15.01 4.53
CA THR A 183 8.83 -15.63 5.54
C THR A 183 9.35 -14.62 6.56
N GLU A 184 9.10 -13.35 6.38
CA GLU A 184 9.56 -12.31 7.29
C GLU A 184 8.65 -11.09 7.32
N VAL A 185 8.67 -10.37 8.42
CA VAL A 185 8.07 -9.04 8.59
C VAL A 185 9.18 -8.00 8.66
N GLU A 186 9.01 -6.89 7.96
CA GLU A 186 9.90 -5.73 8.04
C GLU A 186 9.30 -4.65 8.93
N LEU A 187 10.12 -4.07 9.83
CA LEU A 187 9.85 -2.78 10.46
C LEU A 187 10.55 -1.69 9.64
N VAL A 188 9.82 -0.68 9.21
CA VAL A 188 10.27 0.28 8.20
C VAL A 188 10.05 1.71 8.68
N ALA A 189 11.09 2.55 8.60
CA ALA A 189 10.98 3.98 8.74
C ALA A 189 10.59 4.64 7.41
N SER A 190 9.75 5.67 7.48
CA SER A 190 9.29 6.43 6.32
C SER A 190 9.69 7.88 6.43
N HIS A 191 10.67 8.30 5.65
CA HIS A 191 11.17 9.67 5.56
C HIS A 191 10.43 10.44 4.47
N LEU A 192 9.45 11.25 4.86
CA LEU A 192 8.61 11.99 3.91
C LEU A 192 9.44 13.03 3.13
N GLY A 193 9.24 13.07 1.82
CA GLY A 193 9.92 14.03 0.95
C GLY A 193 11.36 13.67 0.59
N ALA A 194 11.97 12.67 1.23
CA ALA A 194 13.36 12.28 1.02
C ALA A 194 13.57 11.32 -0.19
N GLY A 195 12.49 10.77 -0.73
CA GLY A 195 12.54 9.84 -1.85
C GLY A 195 12.46 10.54 -3.22
N ARG A 196 12.60 9.75 -4.29
CA ARG A 196 12.50 10.24 -5.67
C ARG A 196 11.20 11.02 -5.89
N SER A 197 11.31 12.15 -6.59
CA SER A 197 10.18 13.03 -6.93
C SER A 197 9.36 13.50 -5.72
N GLY A 198 10.01 13.68 -4.55
CA GLY A 198 9.37 14.14 -3.32
C GLY A 198 8.46 13.08 -2.67
N GLY A 199 8.59 11.80 -3.06
CA GLY A 199 7.96 10.69 -2.38
C GLY A 199 8.61 10.36 -1.04
N PRO A 200 8.10 9.36 -0.29
CA PRO A 200 8.77 8.86 0.89
C PRO A 200 10.03 8.06 0.51
N LEU A 201 11.05 8.12 1.33
CA LEU A 201 12.15 7.16 1.35
C LEU A 201 11.85 6.15 2.46
N HIS A 202 11.92 4.85 2.15
CA HIS A 202 11.73 3.78 3.11
C HIS A 202 13.09 3.20 3.51
N GLU A 203 13.32 3.11 4.81
CA GLU A 203 14.50 2.51 5.42
C GLU A 203 14.07 1.32 6.28
N VAL A 204 14.61 0.13 6.01
CA VAL A 204 14.31 -1.05 6.82
C VAL A 204 15.12 -0.99 8.11
N LEU A 205 14.43 -0.87 9.23
CA LEU A 205 15.02 -0.83 10.59
C LEU A 205 15.31 -2.24 11.10
N ALA A 206 14.41 -3.19 10.82
CA ALA A 206 14.55 -4.57 11.25
C ALA A 206 13.81 -5.52 10.33
N ARG A 207 14.31 -6.78 10.24
CA ARG A 207 13.61 -7.94 9.66
C ARG A 207 13.43 -9.00 10.71
N ARG A 208 12.25 -9.59 10.79
CA ARG A 208 11.90 -10.62 11.76
C ARG A 208 11.31 -11.82 11.03
N PRO A 209 11.97 -12.99 11.09
CA PRO A 209 11.47 -14.20 10.45
C PRO A 209 10.13 -14.62 11.07
N LEU A 210 9.22 -15.09 10.23
CA LEU A 210 8.01 -15.78 10.66
C LEU A 210 8.37 -17.20 11.11
N GLY A 211 7.63 -17.72 12.11
CA GLY A 211 7.85 -19.03 12.71
C GLY A 211 7.55 -20.23 11.80
#